data_78a843b2deaac790b9cbbfbe87192e04
#
_entry.id   78a843b2deaac790b9cbbfbe87192e04
#
_cell.length_a   1.000
_cell.length_b   1.000
_cell.length_c   1.000
_cell.angle_alpha   90.00
_cell.angle_beta   90.00
_cell.angle_gamma   90.00
#
_symmetry.space_group_name_H-M   'P 1'
#
loop_
_entity.id
_entity.type
_entity.pdbx_description
1 polymer ?
#
loop_
_entity_poly.entity_id
_entity_poly.type
_entity_poly.pdbx_seq_one_letter_code
_entity_poly.pdbx_strand_id
1 'polypeptide(L)'
;MFTSLVLLCLAGCDQSGTALPQAGEWRVVNYWAIWCGPCREEIPELNALNQHPAITVFAVNYDGQQGEALIKQADELGIAFELLEQDPAPDLGIERPRVLPTTLLVNPEGAVTDTLVGPQTQKAILALWEKRRL
;
A
#
# COMPACT_ATOMS: atom_id res chain seq x y z
N MET A 1 42.01 -25.45 35.52
CA MET A 1 41.56 -24.14 35.00
C MET A 1 40.81 -24.40 33.72
N PHE A 2 39.46 -24.43 33.80
CA PHE A 2 38.58 -24.63 32.64
C PHE A 2 38.05 -23.28 32.23
N THR A 3 38.49 -22.79 31.06
CA THR A 3 38.00 -21.55 30.47
C THR A 3 36.72 -21.87 29.69
N SER A 4 35.57 -21.46 30.24
CA SER A 4 34.27 -21.65 29.59
C SER A 4 34.11 -20.57 28.51
N LEU A 5 34.11 -20.98 27.25
CA LEU A 5 33.89 -20.10 26.11
C LEU A 5 32.38 -19.96 25.94
N VAL A 6 31.86 -18.82 26.34
CA VAL A 6 30.44 -18.45 26.09
C VAL A 6 30.28 -18.05 24.65
N LEU A 7 29.65 -18.90 23.84
CA LEU A 7 29.27 -18.60 22.47
C LEU A 7 28.03 -17.73 22.47
N LEU A 8 28.21 -16.42 22.24
CA LEU A 8 27.12 -15.48 22.11
C LEU A 8 26.49 -15.65 20.72
N CYS A 9 25.37 -16.35 20.64
CA CYS A 9 24.55 -16.39 19.45
C CYS A 9 23.89 -15.03 19.25
N LEU A 10 24.44 -14.24 18.33
CA LEU A 10 23.76 -13.06 17.80
C LEU A 10 22.63 -13.57 16.89
N ALA A 11 21.42 -13.68 17.42
CA ALA A 11 20.22 -13.82 16.61
C ALA A 11 20.05 -12.52 15.84
N GLY A 12 20.52 -12.49 14.61
CA GLY A 12 20.21 -11.42 13.66
C GLY A 12 18.71 -11.44 13.43
N CYS A 13 18.00 -10.42 13.92
CA CYS A 13 16.66 -10.13 13.44
C CYS A 13 16.80 -9.72 11.98
N ASP A 14 16.46 -10.63 11.08
CA ASP A 14 16.28 -10.34 9.67
C ASP A 14 15.01 -9.49 9.56
N GLN A 15 15.19 -8.16 9.62
CA GLN A 15 14.14 -7.22 9.26
C GLN A 15 14.10 -7.15 7.74
N SER A 16 13.56 -8.17 7.12
CA SER A 16 13.02 -8.06 5.77
C SER A 16 11.89 -7.04 5.87
N GLY A 17 12.23 -5.76 5.69
CA GLY A 17 11.23 -4.69 5.66
C GLY A 17 10.23 -5.01 4.56
N THR A 18 9.01 -5.36 4.94
CA THR A 18 7.92 -5.49 3.98
C THR A 18 7.73 -4.13 3.30
N ALA A 19 7.63 -4.11 1.95
CA ALA A 19 7.42 -2.87 1.20
C ALA A 19 6.09 -2.19 1.54
N LEU A 20 5.18 -2.88 2.23
CA LEU A 20 3.90 -2.36 2.69
C LEU A 20 3.90 -2.17 4.21
N PRO A 21 3.91 -0.92 4.70
CA PRO A 21 3.84 -0.60 6.12
C PRO A 21 2.51 -0.98 6.79
N GLN A 22 2.40 -0.74 8.10
CA GLN A 22 1.18 -0.94 8.90
C GLN A 22 0.70 -2.39 8.92
N ALA A 23 1.61 -3.35 9.05
CA ALA A 23 1.27 -4.75 9.27
C ALA A 23 0.32 -4.89 10.48
N GLY A 24 -0.69 -5.77 10.37
CA GLY A 24 -1.72 -5.94 11.40
C GLY A 24 -2.93 -5.00 11.26
N GLU A 25 -2.93 -4.11 10.27
CA GLU A 25 -4.03 -3.21 9.95
C GLU A 25 -4.60 -3.47 8.56
N TRP A 26 -5.84 -3.03 8.33
CA TRP A 26 -6.41 -3.00 6.98
C TRP A 26 -5.74 -1.92 6.16
N ARG A 27 -5.35 -2.25 4.94
CA ARG A 27 -4.65 -1.35 4.02
C ARG A 27 -5.30 -1.35 2.66
N VAL A 28 -5.31 -0.19 2.05
CA VAL A 28 -5.74 0.01 0.67
C VAL A 28 -4.52 0.47 -0.13
N VAL A 29 -4.21 -0.21 -1.21
CA VAL A 29 -3.06 0.11 -2.08
C VAL A 29 -3.58 0.54 -3.43
N ASN A 30 -3.30 1.78 -3.82
CA ASN A 30 -3.76 2.36 -5.07
C ASN A 30 -2.60 2.57 -6.05
N TYR A 31 -2.71 1.96 -7.21
CA TYR A 31 -1.78 2.15 -8.33
C TYR A 31 -2.25 3.29 -9.23
N TRP A 32 -1.39 4.27 -9.42
CA TRP A 32 -1.69 5.49 -10.17
C TRP A 32 -0.52 5.91 -11.07
N ALA A 33 -0.80 6.79 -12.04
CA ALA A 33 0.21 7.47 -12.83
C ALA A 33 -0.24 8.89 -13.16
N ILE A 34 0.71 9.78 -13.40
CA ILE A 34 0.43 11.18 -13.71
C ILE A 34 -0.41 11.35 -14.99
N TRP A 35 -0.21 10.47 -15.95
CA TRP A 35 -0.92 10.47 -17.24
C TRP A 35 -2.30 9.79 -17.20
N CYS A 36 -2.66 9.20 -16.07
CA CYS A 36 -3.91 8.44 -15.93
C CYS A 36 -5.07 9.35 -15.52
N GLY A 37 -5.93 9.71 -16.48
CA GLY A 37 -7.12 10.55 -16.22
C GLY A 37 -8.06 9.97 -15.17
N PRO A 38 -8.51 8.69 -15.30
CA PRO A 38 -9.37 8.06 -14.30
C PRO A 38 -8.76 7.97 -12.89
N CYS A 39 -7.42 7.87 -12.78
CA CYS A 39 -6.75 7.90 -11.48
C CYS A 39 -6.98 9.23 -10.75
N ARG A 40 -7.00 10.34 -11.48
CA ARG A 40 -7.26 11.68 -10.92
C ARG A 40 -8.64 11.80 -10.30
N GLU A 41 -9.63 11.15 -10.91
CA GLU A 41 -11.03 11.23 -10.48
C GLU A 41 -11.24 10.61 -9.09
N GLU A 42 -10.48 9.56 -8.73
CA GLU A 42 -10.65 8.85 -7.46
C GLU A 42 -9.82 9.42 -6.30
N ILE A 43 -8.86 10.30 -6.57
CA ILE A 43 -7.97 10.82 -5.50
C ILE A 43 -8.74 11.46 -4.35
N PRO A 44 -9.76 12.33 -4.56
CA PRO A 44 -10.54 12.85 -3.44
C PRO A 44 -11.23 11.79 -2.60
N GLU A 45 -11.70 10.72 -3.23
CA GLU A 45 -12.34 9.58 -2.56
C GLU A 45 -11.34 8.81 -1.70
N LEU A 46 -10.14 8.58 -2.20
CA LEU A 46 -9.07 7.91 -1.47
C LEU A 46 -8.51 8.78 -0.32
N ASN A 47 -8.39 10.09 -0.53
CA ASN A 47 -8.05 11.03 0.53
C ASN A 47 -9.07 10.96 1.68
N ALA A 48 -10.37 10.93 1.35
CA ALA A 48 -11.42 10.79 2.35
C ALA A 48 -11.36 9.43 3.06
N LEU A 49 -11.13 8.35 2.32
CA LEU A 49 -10.97 7.01 2.88
C LEU A 49 -9.80 6.93 3.87
N ASN A 50 -8.70 7.61 3.58
CA ASN A 50 -7.52 7.64 4.46
C ASN A 50 -7.78 8.32 5.82
N GLN A 51 -8.88 9.04 5.98
CA GLN A 51 -9.31 9.58 7.27
C GLN A 51 -10.04 8.54 8.14
N HIS A 52 -10.36 7.39 7.58
CA HIS A 52 -11.03 6.32 8.34
C HIS A 52 -10.05 5.70 9.36
N PRO A 53 -10.45 5.57 10.64
CA PRO A 53 -9.54 5.14 11.72
C PRO A 53 -9.02 3.71 11.58
N ALA A 54 -9.70 2.85 10.83
CA ALA A 54 -9.36 1.43 10.69
C ALA A 54 -8.69 1.09 9.35
N ILE A 55 -8.44 2.07 8.46
CA ILE A 55 -7.89 1.84 7.12
C ILE A 55 -6.78 2.85 6.85
N THR A 56 -5.66 2.36 6.36
CA THR A 56 -4.57 3.21 5.84
C THR A 56 -4.47 3.03 4.33
N VAL A 57 -4.42 4.15 3.60
CA VAL A 57 -4.29 4.16 2.14
C VAL A 57 -2.86 4.44 1.74
N PHE A 58 -2.35 3.69 0.78
CA PHE A 58 -1.01 3.84 0.20
C PHE A 58 -1.08 4.05 -1.31
N ALA A 59 -0.20 4.89 -1.81
CA ALA A 59 -0.08 5.21 -3.23
C ALA A 59 1.16 4.56 -3.85
N VAL A 60 0.98 3.85 -4.95
CA VAL A 60 2.07 3.27 -5.75
C VAL A 60 2.10 3.95 -7.11
N ASN A 61 3.19 4.64 -7.41
CA ASN A 61 3.39 5.23 -8.73
C ASN A 61 3.75 4.14 -9.75
N TYR A 62 2.92 3.98 -10.76
CA TYR A 62 3.08 2.92 -11.76
C TYR A 62 4.36 3.09 -12.60
N ASP A 63 4.78 4.32 -12.84
CA ASP A 63 5.97 4.63 -13.63
C ASP A 63 7.27 4.48 -12.83
N GLY A 64 7.18 4.15 -11.54
CA GLY A 64 8.35 3.94 -10.69
C GLY A 64 9.13 5.21 -10.35
N GLN A 65 8.47 6.36 -10.37
CA GLN A 65 9.07 7.62 -9.93
C GLN A 65 9.44 7.56 -8.45
N GLN A 66 10.56 8.19 -8.09
CA GLN A 66 11.07 8.21 -6.73
C GLN A 66 11.50 9.63 -6.34
N GLY A 67 11.69 9.85 -5.02
CA GLY A 67 12.19 11.11 -4.49
C GLY A 67 11.35 12.34 -4.88
N GLU A 68 12.00 13.41 -5.26
CA GLU A 68 11.34 14.68 -5.59
C GLU A 68 10.36 14.57 -6.77
N ALA A 69 10.68 13.75 -7.77
CA ALA A 69 9.81 13.54 -8.93
C ALA A 69 8.49 12.88 -8.52
N LEU A 70 8.56 11.91 -7.62
CA LEU A 70 7.37 11.25 -7.07
C LEU A 70 6.51 12.24 -6.28
N ILE A 71 7.11 13.00 -5.38
CA ILE A 71 6.41 14.00 -4.57
C ILE A 71 5.73 15.04 -5.44
N LYS A 72 6.43 15.56 -6.44
CA LYS A 72 5.88 16.55 -7.36
C LYS A 72 4.65 16.03 -8.11
N GLN A 73 4.71 14.81 -8.64
CA GLN A 73 3.57 14.22 -9.34
C GLN A 73 2.39 13.96 -8.41
N ALA A 74 2.65 13.50 -7.20
CA ALA A 74 1.62 13.28 -6.19
C ALA A 74 0.95 14.59 -5.79
N ASP A 75 1.71 15.67 -5.61
CA ASP A 75 1.18 16.99 -5.30
C ASP A 75 0.30 17.53 -6.44
N GLU A 76 0.71 17.34 -7.69
CA GLU A 76 -0.11 17.75 -8.85
C GLU A 76 -1.47 17.06 -8.87
N LEU A 77 -1.57 15.82 -8.41
CA LEU A 77 -2.82 15.06 -8.31
C LEU A 77 -3.59 15.31 -7.02
N GLY A 78 -3.01 16.02 -6.05
CA GLY A 78 -3.63 16.24 -4.75
C GLY A 78 -3.67 15.01 -3.86
N ILE A 79 -2.73 14.07 -4.03
CA ILE A 79 -2.64 12.87 -3.18
C ILE A 79 -2.23 13.28 -1.77
N ALA A 80 -3.07 12.96 -0.77
CA ALA A 80 -2.85 13.25 0.64
C ALA A 80 -2.70 12.00 1.51
N PHE A 81 -2.40 10.87 0.90
CA PHE A 81 -2.08 9.61 1.57
C PHE A 81 -0.64 9.19 1.27
N GLU A 82 -0.13 8.23 2.02
CA GLU A 82 1.29 7.86 2.01
C GLU A 82 1.75 7.31 0.65
N LEU A 83 2.89 7.84 0.17
CA LEU A 83 3.53 7.39 -1.05
C LEU A 83 4.50 6.26 -0.73
N LEU A 84 4.37 5.13 -1.43
CA LEU A 84 5.33 4.04 -1.35
C LEU A 84 6.45 4.25 -2.38
N GLU A 85 7.68 4.12 -1.93
CA GLU A 85 8.88 4.21 -2.80
C GLU A 85 9.08 2.92 -3.62
N GLN A 86 8.49 1.82 -3.18
CA GLN A 86 8.60 0.52 -3.83
C GLN A 86 7.23 -0.10 -4.06
N ASP A 87 7.09 -0.83 -5.15
CA ASP A 87 5.88 -1.61 -5.46
C ASP A 87 5.77 -2.79 -4.48
N PRO A 88 4.68 -2.90 -3.70
CA PRO A 88 4.49 -3.99 -2.75
C PRO A 88 4.04 -5.31 -3.39
N ALA A 89 3.76 -5.36 -4.68
CA ALA A 89 3.23 -6.56 -5.34
C ALA A 89 4.07 -7.83 -5.09
N PRO A 90 5.42 -7.79 -5.17
CA PRO A 90 6.24 -8.97 -4.86
C PRO A 90 6.05 -9.46 -3.42
N ASP A 91 5.99 -8.57 -2.44
CA ASP A 91 5.81 -8.93 -1.03
C ASP A 91 4.40 -9.46 -0.74
N LEU A 92 3.42 -8.98 -1.50
CA LEU A 92 2.04 -9.43 -1.42
C LEU A 92 1.79 -10.76 -2.17
N GLY A 93 2.78 -11.26 -2.91
CA GLY A 93 2.67 -12.48 -3.68
C GLY A 93 1.71 -12.40 -4.86
N ILE A 94 1.53 -11.22 -5.43
CA ILE A 94 0.66 -10.97 -6.58
C ILE A 94 1.44 -10.48 -7.79
N GLU A 95 0.87 -10.66 -8.97
CA GLU A 95 1.36 -9.98 -10.16
C GLU A 95 1.05 -8.47 -10.07
N ARG A 96 1.96 -7.66 -10.57
CA ARG A 96 1.76 -6.23 -10.70
C ARG A 96 0.54 -5.95 -11.57
N PRO A 97 -0.39 -5.08 -11.15
CA PRO A 97 -1.52 -4.68 -11.98
C PRO A 97 -1.09 -4.16 -13.36
N ARG A 98 -1.91 -4.42 -14.37
CA ARG A 98 -1.66 -3.97 -15.76
C ARG A 98 -2.62 -2.89 -16.23
N VAL A 99 -3.64 -2.59 -15.44
CA VAL A 99 -4.68 -1.60 -15.73
C VAL A 99 -4.68 -0.53 -14.64
N LEU A 100 -4.80 0.74 -15.01
CA LEU A 100 -4.90 1.85 -14.07
C LEU A 100 -6.26 2.56 -14.18
N PRO A 101 -6.79 2.99 -13.02
CA PRO A 101 -6.31 2.68 -11.69
C PRO A 101 -6.65 1.25 -11.29
N THR A 102 -5.83 0.68 -10.41
CA THR A 102 -6.14 -0.56 -9.70
C THR A 102 -5.95 -0.32 -8.21
N THR A 103 -6.90 -0.78 -7.42
CA THR A 103 -6.89 -0.64 -5.97
C THR A 103 -6.99 -2.01 -5.32
N LEU A 104 -6.06 -2.30 -4.40
CA LEU A 104 -6.03 -3.53 -3.63
C LEU A 104 -6.60 -3.30 -2.24
N LEU A 105 -7.42 -4.21 -1.75
CA LEU A 105 -7.76 -4.31 -0.33
C LEU A 105 -6.92 -5.40 0.31
N VAL A 106 -6.14 -5.04 1.34
CA VAL A 106 -5.21 -5.93 2.02
C VAL A 106 -5.62 -6.08 3.48
N ASN A 107 -5.83 -7.31 3.92
CA ASN A 107 -6.26 -7.58 5.29
C ASN A 107 -5.13 -7.44 6.32
N PRO A 108 -5.42 -7.48 7.63
CA PRO A 108 -4.40 -7.37 8.67
C PRO A 108 -3.29 -8.42 8.60
N GLU A 109 -3.58 -9.60 8.05
CA GLU A 109 -2.63 -10.69 7.88
C GLU A 109 -1.72 -10.52 6.65
N GLY A 110 -1.96 -9.47 5.84
CA GLY A 110 -1.16 -9.18 4.66
C GLY A 110 -1.62 -9.87 3.38
N ALA A 111 -2.81 -10.46 3.37
CA ALA A 111 -3.40 -11.05 2.18
C ALA A 111 -4.22 -10.03 1.38
N VAL A 112 -4.08 -10.03 0.06
CA VAL A 112 -4.96 -9.28 -0.83
C VAL A 112 -6.31 -9.98 -0.90
N THR A 113 -7.34 -9.34 -0.36
CA THR A 113 -8.70 -9.91 -0.37
C THR A 113 -9.47 -9.54 -1.62
N ASP A 114 -9.19 -8.39 -2.19
CA ASP A 114 -9.89 -7.87 -3.37
C ASP A 114 -8.97 -7.02 -4.24
N THR A 115 -9.17 -7.13 -5.54
CA THR A 115 -8.51 -6.30 -6.56
C THR A 115 -9.59 -5.57 -7.36
N LEU A 116 -9.60 -4.25 -7.25
CA LEU A 116 -10.62 -3.39 -7.85
C LEU A 116 -10.01 -2.64 -9.04
N VAL A 117 -10.51 -2.89 -10.22
CA VAL A 117 -10.07 -2.24 -11.46
C VAL A 117 -11.00 -1.06 -11.78
N GLY A 118 -10.40 0.06 -12.16
CA GLY A 118 -11.11 1.30 -12.45
C GLY A 118 -11.29 2.21 -11.23
N PRO A 119 -11.83 3.43 -11.43
CA PRO A 119 -12.01 4.40 -10.36
C PRO A 119 -12.97 3.87 -9.28
N GLN A 120 -12.60 4.08 -8.02
CA GLN A 120 -13.38 3.65 -6.86
C GLN A 120 -13.92 4.86 -6.08
N THR A 121 -14.98 4.63 -5.32
CA THR A 121 -15.50 5.60 -4.36
C THR A 121 -15.18 5.13 -2.93
N GLN A 122 -15.08 6.08 -2.02
CA GLN A 122 -14.95 5.79 -0.58
C GLN A 122 -16.06 4.84 -0.12
N LYS A 123 -17.29 5.12 -0.51
CA LYS A 123 -18.47 4.32 -0.14
C LYS A 123 -18.33 2.86 -0.61
N ALA A 124 -17.89 2.64 -1.84
CA ALA A 124 -17.75 1.29 -2.40
C ALA A 124 -16.67 0.48 -1.66
N ILE A 125 -15.53 1.11 -1.39
CA ILE A 125 -14.43 0.45 -0.67
C ILE A 125 -14.83 0.15 0.78
N LEU A 126 -15.50 1.08 1.47
CA LEU A 126 -16.00 0.85 2.84
C LEU A 126 -17.03 -0.28 2.89
N ALA A 127 -17.93 -0.35 1.92
CA ALA A 127 -18.91 -1.44 1.86
C ALA A 127 -18.24 -2.81 1.69
N LEU A 128 -17.19 -2.87 0.88
CA LEU A 128 -16.40 -4.09 0.68
C LEU A 128 -15.63 -4.47 1.95
N TRP A 129 -14.95 -3.50 2.56
CA TRP A 129 -14.24 -3.69 3.82
C TRP A 129 -15.16 -4.21 4.93
N GLU A 130 -16.38 -3.67 5.08
CA GLU A 130 -17.37 -4.14 6.04
C GLU A 130 -17.70 -5.63 5.87
N LYS A 131 -17.75 -6.11 4.62
CA LYS A 131 -17.97 -7.54 4.34
C LYS A 131 -16.77 -8.40 4.71
N ARG A 132 -15.55 -7.88 4.50
CA ARG A 132 -14.32 -8.67 4.66
C ARG A 132 -13.82 -8.73 6.12
N ARG A 133 -14.15 -7.73 6.92
CA ARG A 133 -13.70 -7.66 8.32
C ARG A 133 -14.49 -8.56 9.29
N LEU A 134 -15.55 -9.15 8.83
CA LEU A 134 -16.40 -10.04 9.67
C LEU A 134 -15.75 -11.44 9.81
#